data_433c2620ae90c92825214ebe1baf3e52
#
_entry.id   433c2620ae90c92825214ebe1baf3e52
#
_cell.length_a   1.000
_cell.length_b   1.000
_cell.length_c   1.000
_cell.angle_alpha   90.00
_cell.angle_beta   90.00
_cell.angle_gamma   90.00
#
_symmetry.space_group_name_H-M   'P 1'
#
loop_
_entity.id
_entity.type
_entity.pdbx_description
1 polymer ?
#
loop_
_entity_poly.entity_id
_entity_poly.type
_entity_poly.pdbx_seq_one_letter_code
_entity_poly.pdbx_strand_id
1 'polypeptide(L)'
;MRNSNFIIAIFFLLTGGLTMAQSHNEEVTVEGVYIPQIKKSERVVKTPEMPKNEFVIPKYELNTADFFYRYNIDLEPISPQQYKNDDYNEVVNNFIKLGFGTRISPDFIFRHYSDISKKSSLGIGLLHNSTWLPMKDYPNAKYMNNAFNVSMTNRFSRFQLHSYIDYDYDMYYLNPDLDIMTADGCYSKRNIHALNVKLLANNNETSYQSLYNEYLLDYSYSGIQGGMQENLAKLKAHVEHSNSWFRNGDGIQTLAVDINADIDNINQTLFLIAANPYLAFDGEYYNLHLGFRVDAKTNSTNLGGIYPDIKGSLYLFNRNMEFYSGLGGKTKINTLKEILSENPFIISDLKEFAEFDYEKTRLDFNAGLRFKVLNKLGGHIGLKYKMVDNHVFYVRSEERLNTFDIILNDCNIFNLNIDIHYKLKDDLKLAANFSYNKYDMLYSQGNDSLINALEENVNQKAWYKPEFEFTLKGVYKLNEQWDFSVATYFEGKRYDLSNYSIVNELKPIVDIQLGCDYNMNENLSFYCEIKNLINNKYQMYYGYPSYGFQTFVGFKYRFL
;
A
#
# COMPACT_ATOMS: atom_id res chain seq x y z
N MET A 1 7.64 18.09 -30.30
CA MET A 1 8.88 17.44 -30.81
C MET A 1 10.12 17.64 -29.90
N ARG A 2 10.00 18.05 -28.63
CA ARG A 2 11.18 18.35 -27.77
C ARG A 2 11.41 17.38 -26.61
N ASN A 3 10.48 16.46 -26.37
CA ASN A 3 10.54 15.49 -25.24
C ASN A 3 10.97 14.07 -25.66
N SER A 4 11.09 13.80 -26.97
CA SER A 4 11.49 12.48 -27.47
C SER A 4 12.98 12.19 -27.24
N ASN A 5 13.81 13.24 -27.16
CA ASN A 5 15.27 13.08 -27.05
C ASN A 5 15.73 12.71 -25.64
N PHE A 6 14.90 12.94 -24.60
CA PHE A 6 15.28 12.63 -23.22
C PHE A 6 15.11 11.14 -22.89
N ILE A 7 14.08 10.50 -23.45
CA ILE A 7 13.85 9.05 -23.28
C ILE A 7 14.91 8.24 -24.02
N ILE A 8 15.32 8.71 -25.19
CA ILE A 8 16.39 8.09 -25.99
C ILE A 8 17.73 8.21 -25.26
N ALA A 9 18.00 9.32 -24.57
CA ALA A 9 19.24 9.53 -23.81
C ALA A 9 19.34 8.59 -22.59
N ILE A 10 18.23 8.31 -21.90
CA ILE A 10 18.18 7.35 -20.79
C ILE A 10 18.37 5.91 -21.31
N PHE A 11 17.82 5.58 -22.45
CA PHE A 11 18.01 4.26 -23.07
C PHE A 11 19.47 4.05 -23.52
N PHE A 12 20.14 5.09 -24.02
CA PHE A 12 21.56 5.03 -24.37
C PHE A 12 22.51 4.99 -23.18
N LEU A 13 22.13 5.59 -22.04
CA LEU A 13 22.90 5.49 -20.79
C LEU A 13 22.81 4.09 -20.16
N LEU A 14 21.69 3.41 -20.32
CA LEU A 14 21.50 2.03 -19.85
C LEU A 14 22.20 0.99 -20.75
N THR A 15 22.34 1.26 -22.03
CA THR A 15 23.01 0.35 -22.98
C THR A 15 24.51 0.57 -23.09
N GLY A 16 25.00 1.77 -22.78
CA GLY A 16 26.44 2.13 -22.83
C GLY A 16 27.29 1.47 -21.73
N GLY A 17 26.66 0.96 -20.66
CA GLY A 17 27.37 0.28 -19.57
C GLY A 17 27.69 -1.20 -19.80
N LEU A 18 27.19 -1.81 -20.88
CA LEU A 18 27.31 -3.26 -21.11
C LEU A 18 28.43 -3.64 -22.12
N THR A 19 29.18 -2.70 -22.64
CA THR A 19 30.19 -2.98 -23.68
C THR A 19 31.65 -2.91 -23.24
N MET A 20 31.92 -2.87 -21.93
CA MET A 20 33.32 -2.89 -21.42
C MET A 20 33.61 -4.17 -20.61
N ALA A 21 33.48 -5.33 -21.24
CA ALA A 21 34.08 -6.56 -20.78
C ALA A 21 34.78 -7.25 -21.95
N GLN A 22 35.89 -6.67 -22.41
CA GLN A 22 36.86 -7.41 -23.22
C GLN A 22 37.71 -8.24 -22.25
N SER A 23 37.47 -9.54 -22.22
CA SER A 23 38.36 -10.51 -21.61
C SER A 23 39.62 -10.63 -22.48
N HIS A 24 40.74 -10.20 -21.95
CA HIS A 24 42.05 -10.49 -22.53
C HIS A 24 42.37 -11.95 -22.16
N ASN A 25 42.23 -12.87 -23.10
CA ASN A 25 42.74 -14.23 -22.98
C ASN A 25 44.20 -14.21 -23.46
N GLU A 26 45.15 -14.28 -22.54
CA GLU A 26 46.52 -14.71 -22.84
C GLU A 26 46.55 -16.24 -22.73
N GLU A 27 46.67 -16.90 -23.86
CA GLU A 27 47.01 -18.33 -23.91
C GLU A 27 48.49 -18.48 -23.59
N VAL A 28 48.79 -18.96 -22.41
CA VAL A 28 50.13 -19.44 -22.08
C VAL A 28 50.18 -20.95 -22.36
N THR A 29 50.83 -21.32 -23.46
CA THR A 29 51.10 -22.72 -23.79
C THR A 29 52.26 -23.18 -22.95
N VAL A 30 52.02 -24.00 -21.94
CA VAL A 30 53.08 -24.69 -21.16
C VAL A 30 53.18 -26.11 -21.70
N GLU A 31 54.17 -26.37 -22.48
CA GLU A 31 54.55 -27.74 -22.83
C GLU A 31 55.31 -28.40 -21.64
N GLY A 32 54.60 -29.15 -20.87
CA GLY A 32 55.15 -29.99 -19.82
C GLY A 32 54.81 -31.46 -20.08
N VAL A 33 55.82 -32.29 -20.25
CA VAL A 33 55.65 -33.74 -20.36
C VAL A 33 55.22 -34.24 -18.98
N TYR A 34 53.92 -34.53 -18.82
CA TYR A 34 53.37 -35.12 -17.59
C TYR A 34 53.48 -36.63 -17.63
N ILE A 35 54.32 -37.20 -16.78
CA ILE A 35 54.39 -38.65 -16.52
C ILE A 35 53.49 -38.94 -15.29
N PRO A 36 52.32 -39.58 -15.45
CA PRO A 36 51.45 -39.87 -14.33
C PRO A 36 52.05 -40.99 -13.48
N GLN A 37 52.44 -40.67 -12.26
CA GLN A 37 52.76 -41.68 -11.23
C GLN A 37 51.50 -41.96 -10.44
N ILE A 38 50.96 -43.16 -10.57
CA ILE A 38 49.84 -43.65 -9.76
C ILE A 38 50.39 -44.04 -8.37
N LYS A 39 50.22 -43.17 -7.39
CA LYS A 39 50.38 -43.55 -5.98
C LYS A 39 49.13 -44.27 -5.51
N LYS A 40 49.30 -45.44 -4.92
CA LYS A 40 48.21 -46.13 -4.20
C LYS A 40 47.68 -45.20 -3.10
N SER A 41 46.45 -44.75 -3.25
CA SER A 41 45.78 -44.01 -2.19
C SER A 41 45.24 -44.96 -1.15
N GLU A 42 45.65 -44.82 0.09
CA GLU A 42 44.99 -45.48 1.22
C GLU A 42 43.59 -44.85 1.39
N ARG A 43 42.61 -45.70 1.53
CA ARG A 43 41.22 -45.29 1.73
C ARG A 43 41.06 -44.72 3.14
N VAL A 44 41.09 -43.40 3.28
CA VAL A 44 40.78 -42.75 4.56
C VAL A 44 39.28 -42.84 4.77
N VAL A 45 38.83 -43.74 5.60
CA VAL A 45 37.45 -43.80 6.10
C VAL A 45 37.33 -42.77 7.22
N LYS A 46 37.13 -41.52 6.87
CA LYS A 46 36.59 -40.53 7.80
C LYS A 46 35.09 -40.48 7.59
N THR A 47 34.34 -40.93 8.58
CA THR A 47 32.92 -40.60 8.70
C THR A 47 32.81 -39.09 8.74
N PRO A 48 32.06 -38.46 7.84
CA PRO A 48 31.84 -37.02 7.93
C PRO A 48 31.06 -36.73 9.21
N GLU A 49 31.70 -36.01 10.13
CA GLU A 49 30.96 -35.39 11.22
C GLU A 49 30.08 -34.30 10.60
N MET A 50 28.77 -34.44 10.79
CA MET A 50 27.88 -33.36 10.44
C MET A 50 28.30 -32.12 11.23
N PRO A 51 28.55 -30.99 10.58
CA PRO A 51 28.74 -29.73 11.30
C PRO A 51 27.51 -29.50 12.15
N LYS A 52 27.69 -29.32 13.45
CA LYS A 52 26.65 -28.74 14.30
C LYS A 52 26.42 -27.32 13.80
N ASN A 53 25.44 -27.16 12.94
CA ASN A 53 24.92 -25.85 12.64
C ASN A 53 24.24 -25.37 13.92
N GLU A 54 24.94 -24.61 14.70
CA GLU A 54 24.30 -23.68 15.64
C GLU A 54 23.59 -22.66 14.77
N PHE A 55 22.29 -22.85 14.62
CA PHE A 55 21.44 -21.81 14.02
C PHE A 55 21.45 -20.64 14.99
N VAL A 56 22.35 -19.71 14.77
CA VAL A 56 22.22 -18.38 15.34
C VAL A 56 21.05 -17.75 14.60
N ILE A 57 19.88 -17.73 15.23
CA ILE A 57 18.72 -17.01 14.74
C ILE A 57 19.10 -15.52 14.77
N PRO A 58 19.30 -14.84 13.62
CA PRO A 58 19.58 -13.43 13.65
C PRO A 58 18.31 -12.71 14.13
N LYS A 59 18.44 -11.99 15.25
CA LYS A 59 17.38 -11.10 15.73
C LYS A 59 17.24 -9.95 14.74
N TYR A 60 16.20 -9.97 13.92
CA TYR A 60 15.85 -8.85 13.06
C TYR A 60 14.75 -8.04 13.74
N GLU A 61 15.08 -6.82 14.04
CA GLU A 61 14.13 -5.84 14.54
C GLU A 61 13.47 -5.15 13.36
N LEU A 62 12.15 -5.31 13.21
CA LEU A 62 11.33 -4.45 12.38
C LEU A 62 11.21 -3.10 13.10
N ASN A 63 12.09 -2.15 12.76
CA ASN A 63 11.79 -0.77 13.01
C ASN A 63 10.69 -0.35 12.03
N THR A 64 9.45 -0.57 12.44
CA THR A 64 8.32 0.08 11.80
C THR A 64 8.34 1.54 12.27
N ALA A 65 9.06 2.39 11.56
CA ALA A 65 8.73 3.79 11.56
C ALA A 65 7.34 3.85 10.91
N ASP A 66 6.31 3.89 11.73
CA ASP A 66 4.94 4.03 11.28
C ASP A 66 4.78 5.45 10.75
N PHE A 67 5.01 5.61 9.45
CA PHE A 67 4.62 6.83 8.77
C PHE A 67 3.11 6.79 8.59
N PHE A 68 2.41 7.59 9.37
CA PHE A 68 0.97 7.81 9.22
C PHE A 68 0.67 8.74 8.04
N TYR A 69 1.16 8.39 6.86
CA TYR A 69 0.50 8.74 5.63
C TYR A 69 -0.24 7.49 5.18
N ARG A 70 -1.57 7.48 5.36
CA ARG A 70 -2.43 6.45 4.81
C ARG A 70 -2.46 6.60 3.28
N TYR A 71 -1.37 6.27 2.62
CA TYR A 71 -1.45 5.92 1.22
C TYR A 71 -1.93 4.48 1.17
N ASN A 72 -3.19 4.30 0.82
CA ASN A 72 -3.67 3.04 0.27
C ASN A 72 -3.04 2.89 -1.12
N ILE A 73 -1.76 2.58 -1.17
CA ILE A 73 -1.25 1.87 -2.32
C ILE A 73 -1.91 0.50 -2.21
N ASP A 74 -2.87 0.25 -3.08
CA ASP A 74 -3.40 -1.09 -3.34
C ASP A 74 -2.24 -1.92 -3.92
N LEU A 75 -1.32 -2.30 -3.06
CA LEU A 75 -0.38 -3.36 -3.35
C LEU A 75 -1.24 -4.61 -3.34
N GLU A 76 -1.59 -5.12 -4.52
CA GLU A 76 -2.12 -6.47 -4.63
C GLU A 76 -1.24 -7.37 -3.77
N PRO A 77 -1.80 -8.10 -2.79
CA PRO A 77 -1.00 -8.94 -1.92
C PRO A 77 -0.23 -9.90 -2.80
N ILE A 78 1.09 -9.89 -2.68
CA ILE A 78 1.96 -10.87 -3.30
C ILE A 78 1.44 -12.23 -2.85
N SER A 79 1.10 -13.08 -3.82
CA SER A 79 0.58 -14.42 -3.56
C SER A 79 1.41 -15.11 -2.45
N PRO A 80 0.80 -15.60 -1.36
CA PRO A 80 1.51 -16.12 -0.20
C PRO A 80 2.44 -17.29 -0.50
N GLN A 81 2.29 -17.94 -1.64
CA GLN A 81 3.11 -19.10 -2.05
C GLN A 81 4.52 -18.74 -2.52
N GLN A 82 4.82 -17.48 -2.81
CA GLN A 82 6.11 -17.08 -3.40
C GLN A 82 7.07 -16.43 -2.41
N TYR A 83 6.61 -16.07 -1.23
CA TYR A 83 7.46 -15.53 -0.18
C TYR A 83 7.85 -16.64 0.81
N LYS A 84 8.82 -17.48 0.43
CA LYS A 84 9.66 -18.10 1.45
C LYS A 84 10.50 -16.99 2.05
N ASN A 85 9.95 -16.36 3.05
CA ASN A 85 10.70 -15.47 3.91
C ASN A 85 11.61 -16.36 4.77
N ASP A 86 12.85 -16.55 4.32
CA ASP A 86 13.88 -17.19 5.14
C ASP A 86 14.32 -16.31 6.32
N ASP A 87 13.85 -15.07 6.33
CA ASP A 87 13.97 -14.16 7.45
C ASP A 87 12.68 -14.26 8.29
N TYR A 88 12.67 -15.14 9.27
CA TYR A 88 11.79 -15.01 10.42
C TYR A 88 12.14 -13.69 11.09
N ASN A 89 11.47 -12.62 10.68
CA ASN A 89 11.39 -11.44 11.50
C ASN A 89 10.73 -11.91 12.80
N GLU A 90 11.45 -11.88 13.91
CA GLU A 90 10.81 -11.96 15.21
C GLU A 90 9.80 -10.80 15.24
N VAL A 91 8.55 -11.13 15.00
CA VAL A 91 7.44 -10.20 15.21
C VAL A 91 7.50 -9.91 16.70
N VAL A 92 7.92 -8.71 17.07
CA VAL A 92 7.86 -8.28 18.46
C VAL A 92 6.39 -8.20 18.83
N ASN A 93 5.91 -9.26 19.46
CA ASN A 93 4.49 -9.45 19.71
C ASN A 93 3.94 -8.43 20.71
N ASN A 94 4.80 -7.91 21.58
CA ASN A 94 4.38 -7.08 22.70
C ASN A 94 5.27 -5.86 22.83
N PHE A 95 4.73 -4.68 22.56
CA PHE A 95 5.51 -3.48 22.74
C PHE A 95 4.67 -2.25 23.05
N ILE A 96 5.29 -1.29 23.75
CA ILE A 96 4.76 0.04 24.03
C ILE A 96 5.75 1.07 23.48
N LYS A 97 5.26 2.02 22.71
CA LYS A 97 5.97 3.26 22.35
C LYS A 97 5.25 4.41 23.01
N LEU A 98 5.98 5.21 23.79
CA LEU A 98 5.50 6.47 24.36
C LEU A 98 6.41 7.58 23.91
N GLY A 99 5.84 8.62 23.35
CA GLY A 99 6.56 9.78 22.85
C GLY A 99 5.84 11.09 23.10
N PHE A 100 6.62 12.14 23.07
CA PHE A 100 6.10 13.48 23.16
C PHE A 100 6.87 14.39 22.19
N GLY A 101 6.11 15.08 21.35
CA GLY A 101 6.67 15.97 20.35
C GLY A 101 6.50 17.44 20.68
N THR A 102 7.24 18.28 19.97
CA THR A 102 7.00 19.72 19.91
C THR A 102 5.53 19.97 19.57
N ARG A 103 4.97 21.14 19.95
CA ARG A 103 3.56 21.51 19.77
C ARG A 103 2.56 20.72 20.62
N ILE A 104 3.01 20.18 21.76
CA ILE A 104 2.19 19.30 22.61
C ILE A 104 1.61 18.16 21.77
N SER A 105 2.50 17.32 21.27
CA SER A 105 2.15 16.21 20.37
C SER A 105 2.45 14.87 21.04
N PRO A 106 1.54 14.33 21.88
CA PRO A 106 1.70 12.99 22.42
C PRO A 106 1.55 11.95 21.28
N ASP A 107 2.38 10.92 21.39
CA ASP A 107 2.41 9.76 20.47
C ASP A 107 2.48 8.49 21.30
N PHE A 108 1.50 7.61 21.13
CA PHE A 108 1.38 6.38 21.88
C PHE A 108 1.03 5.23 20.97
N ILE A 109 1.77 4.12 21.09
CA ILE A 109 1.46 2.86 20.44
C ILE A 109 1.58 1.75 21.48
N PHE A 110 0.56 0.91 21.55
CA PHE A 110 0.56 -0.32 22.30
C PHE A 110 0.19 -1.47 21.39
N ARG A 111 0.95 -2.56 21.45
CA ARG A 111 0.63 -3.82 20.76
C ARG A 111 0.86 -4.97 21.71
N HIS A 112 -0.11 -5.87 21.76
CA HIS A 112 -0.01 -7.11 22.50
C HIS A 112 -0.52 -8.25 21.61
N TYR A 113 0.25 -9.29 21.52
CA TYR A 113 -0.15 -10.53 20.87
C TYR A 113 0.26 -11.70 21.76
N SER A 114 -0.69 -12.60 22.05
CA SER A 114 -0.44 -13.79 22.85
C SER A 114 -1.28 -14.96 22.40
N ASP A 115 -0.70 -16.14 22.54
CA ASP A 115 -1.46 -17.38 22.43
C ASP A 115 -2.19 -17.63 23.76
N ILE A 116 -3.52 -17.45 23.76
CA ILE A 116 -4.38 -17.79 24.93
C ILE A 116 -4.37 -19.30 25.15
N SER A 117 -4.29 -20.07 24.07
CA SER A 117 -4.24 -21.52 24.09
C SER A 117 -3.55 -22.03 22.81
N LYS A 118 -3.28 -23.35 22.75
CA LYS A 118 -2.75 -24.00 21.52
C LYS A 118 -3.62 -23.77 20.27
N LYS A 119 -4.88 -23.40 20.48
CA LYS A 119 -5.87 -23.23 19.41
C LYS A 119 -6.33 -21.78 19.22
N SER A 120 -6.00 -20.89 20.13
CA SER A 120 -6.52 -19.53 20.12
C SER A 120 -5.42 -18.52 20.40
N SER A 121 -5.31 -17.51 19.56
CA SER A 121 -4.41 -16.36 19.73
C SER A 121 -5.20 -15.05 19.71
N LEU A 122 -4.74 -14.07 20.49
CA LEU A 122 -5.35 -12.75 20.66
C LEU A 122 -4.31 -11.69 20.34
N GLY A 123 -4.69 -10.73 19.52
CA GLY A 123 -3.95 -9.50 19.27
C GLY A 123 -4.75 -8.29 19.71
N ILE A 124 -4.10 -7.31 20.35
CA ILE A 124 -4.70 -6.03 20.75
C ILE A 124 -3.74 -4.94 20.33
N GLY A 125 -4.25 -3.88 19.70
CA GLY A 125 -3.49 -2.70 19.31
C GLY A 125 -4.22 -1.43 19.71
N LEU A 126 -3.45 -0.44 20.18
CA LEU A 126 -3.91 0.91 20.48
C LEU A 126 -2.93 1.89 19.85
N LEU A 127 -3.46 2.93 19.27
CA LEU A 127 -2.69 4.01 18.69
C LEU A 127 -3.33 5.34 19.07
N HIS A 128 -2.49 6.28 19.47
CA HIS A 128 -2.86 7.67 19.64
C HIS A 128 -1.78 8.57 19.09
N ASN A 129 -2.18 9.53 18.27
CA ASN A 129 -1.30 10.57 17.74
C ASN A 129 -2.09 11.88 17.67
N SER A 130 -1.54 12.96 18.22
CA SER A 130 -2.24 14.24 18.22
C SER A 130 -1.27 15.43 18.23
N THR A 131 -1.78 16.59 17.84
CA THR A 131 -1.08 17.87 17.94
C THR A 131 -2.06 18.95 18.40
N TRP A 132 -1.74 19.63 19.51
CA TRP A 132 -2.65 20.54 20.20
C TRP A 132 -2.28 22.02 20.10
N LEU A 133 -1.01 22.35 19.89
CA LEU A 133 -0.61 23.75 19.73
C LEU A 133 -0.82 24.19 18.28
N PRO A 134 -1.50 25.33 18.09
CA PRO A 134 -1.77 25.88 16.77
C PRO A 134 -0.48 26.36 16.08
N MET A 135 -0.55 26.55 14.76
CA MET A 135 0.46 27.26 13.99
C MET A 135 0.20 28.76 14.03
N LYS A 136 1.25 29.58 13.86
CA LYS A 136 1.16 31.04 13.93
C LYS A 136 0.10 31.62 12.98
N ASP A 137 0.05 31.09 11.76
CA ASP A 137 -0.82 31.57 10.69
C ASP A 137 -2.10 30.72 10.53
N TYR A 138 -2.24 29.63 11.34
CA TYR A 138 -3.35 28.67 11.28
C TYR A 138 -3.72 28.23 12.71
N PRO A 139 -4.53 29.05 13.41
CA PRO A 139 -4.83 28.85 14.82
C PRO A 139 -5.59 27.56 15.13
N ASN A 140 -6.20 26.94 14.14
CA ASN A 140 -6.97 25.71 14.30
C ASN A 140 -6.32 24.48 13.70
N ALA A 141 -5.07 24.55 13.30
CA ALA A 141 -4.34 23.37 12.82
C ALA A 141 -4.06 22.39 13.98
N LYS A 142 -5.11 21.72 14.47
CA LYS A 142 -5.06 20.71 15.52
C LYS A 142 -5.67 19.42 14.97
N TYR A 143 -5.14 18.30 15.40
CA TYR A 143 -5.71 17.01 15.06
C TYR A 143 -5.50 15.98 16.17
N MET A 144 -6.28 14.92 16.14
CA MET A 144 -6.12 13.75 16.98
C MET A 144 -6.60 12.52 16.21
N ASN A 145 -5.75 11.52 16.14
CA ASN A 145 -6.05 10.24 15.51
C ASN A 145 -5.90 9.15 16.56
N ASN A 146 -6.92 8.30 16.69
CA ASN A 146 -6.90 7.14 17.56
C ASN A 146 -7.31 5.92 16.76
N ALA A 147 -6.63 4.81 16.99
CA ALA A 147 -7.02 3.53 16.44
C ALA A 147 -7.00 2.48 17.55
N PHE A 148 -8.02 1.66 17.56
CA PHE A 148 -8.15 0.49 18.43
C PHE A 148 -8.42 -0.72 17.57
N ASN A 149 -7.62 -1.78 17.71
CA ASN A 149 -7.84 -3.02 17.01
C ASN A 149 -7.78 -4.21 17.96
N VAL A 150 -8.63 -5.20 17.68
CA VAL A 150 -8.60 -6.50 18.31
C VAL A 150 -8.67 -7.56 17.23
N SER A 151 -7.80 -8.53 17.30
CA SER A 151 -7.80 -9.69 16.41
C SER A 151 -7.80 -10.96 17.23
N MET A 152 -8.58 -11.94 16.81
CA MET A 152 -8.64 -13.25 17.45
C MET A 152 -8.61 -14.34 16.37
N THR A 153 -7.70 -15.28 16.51
CA THR A 153 -7.64 -16.46 15.65
C THR A 153 -7.98 -17.70 16.45
N ASN A 154 -8.99 -18.44 15.99
CA ASN A 154 -9.39 -19.71 16.56
C ASN A 154 -9.17 -20.84 15.55
N ARG A 155 -8.39 -21.85 15.94
CA ARG A 155 -8.06 -23.02 15.10
C ARG A 155 -8.90 -24.22 15.56
N PHE A 156 -9.87 -24.58 14.74
CA PHE A 156 -10.66 -25.79 14.92
C PHE A 156 -10.05 -26.93 14.12
N SER A 157 -10.54 -28.14 14.30
CA SER A 157 -9.99 -29.31 13.61
C SER A 157 -10.09 -29.23 12.07
N ARG A 158 -11.14 -28.62 11.55
CA ARG A 158 -11.42 -28.54 10.09
C ARG A 158 -11.34 -27.15 9.50
N PHE A 159 -11.38 -26.11 10.30
CA PHE A 159 -11.35 -24.73 9.83
C PHE A 159 -10.65 -23.81 10.83
N GLN A 160 -10.23 -22.64 10.37
CA GLN A 160 -9.76 -21.53 11.18
C GLN A 160 -10.76 -20.39 11.06
N LEU A 161 -10.98 -19.68 12.17
CA LEU A 161 -11.76 -18.47 12.22
C LEU A 161 -10.90 -17.31 12.70
N HIS A 162 -10.76 -16.30 11.86
CA HIS A 162 -10.10 -15.05 12.19
C HIS A 162 -11.17 -13.97 12.38
N SER A 163 -11.16 -13.33 13.52
CA SER A 163 -12.08 -12.25 13.86
C SER A 163 -11.29 -10.98 14.09
N TYR A 164 -11.72 -9.87 13.48
CA TYR A 164 -11.08 -8.56 13.59
C TYR A 164 -12.12 -7.52 13.92
N ILE A 165 -11.78 -6.62 14.83
CA ILE A 165 -12.54 -5.41 15.14
C ILE A 165 -11.56 -4.26 15.11
N ASP A 166 -11.79 -3.31 14.21
CA ASP A 166 -10.99 -2.09 14.10
C ASP A 166 -11.90 -0.89 14.31
N TYR A 167 -11.51 0.02 15.17
CA TYR A 167 -12.21 1.26 15.41
C TYR A 167 -11.23 2.43 15.32
N ASP A 168 -11.51 3.35 14.41
CA ASP A 168 -10.77 4.59 14.22
C ASP A 168 -11.62 5.77 14.66
N TYR A 169 -11.01 6.69 15.40
CA TYR A 169 -11.59 7.97 15.76
C TYR A 169 -10.61 9.08 15.44
N ASP A 170 -10.96 9.88 14.46
CA ASP A 170 -10.15 10.99 13.99
C ASP A 170 -10.87 12.33 14.26
N MET A 171 -10.10 13.30 14.74
CA MET A 171 -10.58 14.64 14.99
C MET A 171 -9.72 15.65 14.22
N TYR A 172 -10.37 16.51 13.47
CA TYR A 172 -9.75 17.62 12.74
C TYR A 172 -10.48 18.91 13.02
N TYR A 173 -9.82 20.03 12.78
CA TYR A 173 -10.46 21.34 12.76
C TYR A 173 -10.41 21.89 11.34
N LEU A 174 -11.54 22.35 10.84
CA LEU A 174 -11.61 23.06 9.58
C LEU A 174 -10.98 24.46 9.72
N ASN A 175 -10.28 24.91 8.69
CA ASN A 175 -9.63 26.23 8.73
C ASN A 175 -10.67 27.36 8.57
N PRO A 176 -10.86 28.25 9.55
CA PRO A 176 -11.86 29.31 9.50
C PRO A 176 -11.48 30.45 8.54
N ASP A 177 -10.17 30.64 8.28
CA ASP A 177 -9.71 31.78 7.48
C ASP A 177 -10.12 31.68 6.00
N LEU A 178 -10.57 30.50 5.57
CA LEU A 178 -11.11 30.28 4.22
C LEU A 178 -12.62 30.50 4.14
N ASP A 179 -13.32 30.58 5.26
CA ASP A 179 -14.78 30.71 5.31
C ASP A 179 -15.16 32.12 5.68
N ILE A 180 -15.40 32.96 4.67
CA ILE A 180 -15.77 34.40 4.84
C ILE A 180 -17.20 34.55 5.42
N MET A 181 -18.00 33.50 5.46
CA MET A 181 -19.44 33.58 5.73
C MET A 181 -19.85 33.15 7.14
N THR A 182 -18.96 32.60 7.98
CA THR A 182 -19.31 32.29 9.37
C THR A 182 -19.06 33.48 10.29
N ALA A 183 -20.06 34.36 10.36
CA ALA A 183 -20.12 35.47 11.33
C ALA A 183 -20.12 35.03 12.81
N ASP A 184 -20.21 33.74 13.07
CA ASP A 184 -20.25 33.11 14.39
C ASP A 184 -18.97 32.33 14.68
N GLY A 185 -17.82 32.82 14.66
CA GLY A 185 -16.59 32.27 15.30
C GLY A 185 -16.51 30.76 15.58
N CYS A 186 -17.40 29.98 15.02
CA CYS A 186 -17.53 28.54 15.21
C CYS A 186 -16.49 27.81 14.36
N TYR A 187 -15.35 27.59 14.98
CA TYR A 187 -14.36 26.63 14.51
C TYR A 187 -15.02 25.25 14.41
N SER A 188 -15.40 24.84 13.22
CA SER A 188 -16.08 23.57 13.06
C SER A 188 -15.11 22.41 13.29
N LYS A 189 -15.17 21.87 14.49
CA LYS A 189 -14.52 20.62 14.86
C LYS A 189 -15.18 19.49 14.08
N ARG A 190 -14.40 18.69 13.39
CA ARG A 190 -14.85 17.51 12.68
C ARG A 190 -14.40 16.27 13.39
N ASN A 191 -15.35 15.42 13.73
CA ASN A 191 -15.08 14.09 14.28
C ASN A 191 -15.48 13.05 13.21
N ILE A 192 -14.58 12.13 12.92
CA ILE A 192 -14.78 11.04 11.99
C ILE A 192 -14.67 9.74 12.78
N HIS A 193 -15.63 8.85 12.59
CA HIS A 193 -15.67 7.54 13.20
C HIS A 193 -15.66 6.48 12.10
N ALA A 194 -14.84 5.45 12.27
CA ALA A 194 -14.89 4.26 11.43
C ALA A 194 -14.81 3.01 12.29
N LEU A 195 -15.78 2.11 12.12
CA LEU A 195 -15.80 0.79 12.74
C LEU A 195 -15.74 -0.26 11.64
N ASN A 196 -14.88 -1.25 11.79
CA ASN A 196 -14.82 -2.39 10.88
C ASN A 196 -14.82 -3.69 11.66
N VAL A 197 -15.70 -4.60 11.29
CA VAL A 197 -15.80 -5.94 11.88
C VAL A 197 -15.66 -6.97 10.76
N LYS A 198 -14.63 -7.81 10.85
CA LYS A 198 -14.35 -8.86 9.86
C LYS A 198 -14.36 -10.23 10.50
N LEU A 199 -14.99 -11.18 9.84
CA LEU A 199 -14.96 -12.59 10.15
C LEU A 199 -14.48 -13.34 8.92
N LEU A 200 -13.31 -13.95 9.01
CA LEU A 200 -12.73 -14.76 7.95
C LEU A 200 -12.66 -16.21 8.41
N ALA A 201 -13.33 -17.08 7.71
CA ALA A 201 -13.30 -18.51 7.95
C ALA A 201 -12.70 -19.23 6.75
N ASN A 202 -11.66 -20.05 6.98
CA ASN A 202 -11.09 -20.90 5.95
C ASN A 202 -10.88 -22.33 6.48
N ASN A 203 -10.88 -23.31 5.58
CA ASN A 203 -10.58 -24.67 5.97
C ASN A 203 -9.05 -24.89 6.12
N ASN A 204 -8.69 -25.86 6.96
CA ASN A 204 -7.30 -26.18 7.27
C ASN A 204 -6.65 -27.14 6.25
N GLU A 205 -7.37 -27.57 5.24
CA GLU A 205 -6.90 -28.59 4.32
C GLU A 205 -6.00 -27.98 3.26
N THR A 206 -4.72 -28.36 3.30
CA THR A 206 -3.68 -27.91 2.36
C THR A 206 -3.26 -29.00 1.37
N SER A 207 -3.99 -30.13 1.31
CA SER A 207 -3.62 -31.21 0.39
C SER A 207 -4.08 -30.89 -1.02
N TYR A 208 -3.24 -31.16 -2.02
CA TYR A 208 -3.47 -30.88 -3.45
C TYR A 208 -4.75 -31.46 -4.06
N GLN A 209 -5.49 -32.27 -3.35
CA GLN A 209 -6.73 -32.91 -3.85
C GLN A 209 -7.94 -32.51 -3.02
N SER A 210 -7.78 -31.61 -2.06
CA SER A 210 -8.86 -31.14 -1.22
C SER A 210 -9.50 -29.87 -1.78
N LEU A 211 -10.77 -29.69 -1.45
CA LEU A 211 -11.48 -28.46 -1.74
C LEU A 211 -11.08 -27.40 -0.70
N TYR A 212 -10.42 -26.32 -1.14
CA TYR A 212 -10.17 -25.17 -0.29
C TYR A 212 -11.36 -24.22 -0.35
N ASN A 213 -11.77 -23.72 0.82
CA ASN A 213 -12.86 -22.76 0.95
C ASN A 213 -12.45 -21.65 1.89
N GLU A 214 -12.77 -20.42 1.50
CA GLU A 214 -12.60 -19.23 2.33
C GLU A 214 -13.86 -18.37 2.26
N TYR A 215 -14.33 -17.88 3.41
CA TYR A 215 -15.51 -17.02 3.51
C TYR A 215 -15.17 -15.80 4.36
N LEU A 216 -15.44 -14.63 3.83
CA LEU A 216 -15.28 -13.35 4.52
C LEU A 216 -16.64 -12.66 4.68
N LEU A 217 -16.96 -12.29 5.92
CA LEU A 217 -17.96 -11.29 6.24
C LEU A 217 -17.24 -10.05 6.74
N ASP A 218 -17.45 -8.93 6.09
CA ASP A 218 -16.83 -7.63 6.44
C ASP A 218 -17.95 -6.59 6.54
N TYR A 219 -18.18 -6.08 7.75
CA TYR A 219 -19.10 -4.96 7.98
C TYR A 219 -18.29 -3.74 8.39
N SER A 220 -18.54 -2.61 7.74
CA SER A 220 -17.93 -1.34 8.10
C SER A 220 -18.98 -0.23 8.23
N TYR A 221 -18.82 0.56 9.29
CA TYR A 221 -19.46 1.84 9.46
C TYR A 221 -18.42 2.94 9.34
N SER A 222 -18.72 4.01 8.63
CA SER A 222 -17.89 5.21 8.54
C SER A 222 -18.76 6.43 8.55
N GLY A 223 -18.35 7.50 9.23
CA GLY A 223 -19.17 8.69 9.26
C GLY A 223 -18.51 9.92 9.87
N ILE A 224 -19.00 11.08 9.44
CA ILE A 224 -18.70 12.38 10.03
C ILE A 224 -19.79 12.65 11.07
N GLN A 225 -19.43 13.00 12.29
CA GLN A 225 -20.40 13.31 13.33
C GLN A 225 -21.28 14.49 12.92
N GLY A 226 -22.59 14.28 12.87
CA GLY A 226 -23.55 15.30 12.44
C GLY A 226 -23.64 15.51 10.94
N GLY A 227 -23.01 14.64 10.15
CA GLY A 227 -22.99 14.67 8.69
C GLY A 227 -23.21 13.30 8.08
N MET A 228 -22.54 13.02 6.97
CA MET A 228 -22.64 11.76 6.22
C MET A 228 -22.28 10.55 7.06
N GLN A 229 -23.01 9.45 6.83
CA GLN A 229 -22.80 8.15 7.44
C GLN A 229 -22.99 7.05 6.41
N GLU A 230 -22.14 6.07 6.43
CA GLU A 230 -22.11 4.90 5.54
C GLU A 230 -22.20 3.62 6.35
N ASN A 231 -22.98 2.66 5.87
CA ASN A 231 -23.00 1.28 6.35
C ASN A 231 -22.74 0.37 5.16
N LEU A 232 -21.61 -0.32 5.19
CA LEU A 232 -21.16 -1.20 4.11
C LEU A 232 -21.02 -2.62 4.63
N ALA A 233 -21.71 -3.56 4.01
CA ALA A 233 -21.55 -4.99 4.25
C ALA A 233 -20.98 -5.67 3.01
N LYS A 234 -19.90 -6.44 3.18
CA LYS A 234 -19.26 -7.23 2.11
C LYS A 234 -19.25 -8.69 2.48
N LEU A 235 -19.70 -9.52 1.57
CA LEU A 235 -19.61 -10.97 1.63
C LEU A 235 -18.68 -11.44 0.52
N LYS A 236 -17.68 -12.26 0.86
CA LYS A 236 -16.82 -12.89 -0.13
C LYS A 236 -16.78 -14.38 0.14
N ALA A 237 -16.83 -15.15 -0.93
CA ALA A 237 -16.65 -16.59 -0.91
C ALA A 237 -15.62 -16.95 -1.98
N HIS A 238 -14.61 -17.68 -1.59
CA HIS A 238 -13.62 -18.27 -2.48
C HIS A 238 -13.66 -19.78 -2.33
N VAL A 239 -13.74 -20.46 -3.45
CA VAL A 239 -13.74 -21.93 -3.51
C VAL A 239 -12.78 -22.36 -4.60
N GLU A 240 -11.83 -23.22 -4.25
CA GLU A 240 -10.85 -23.75 -5.21
C GLU A 240 -10.64 -25.24 -5.04
N HIS A 241 -10.34 -25.89 -6.16
CA HIS A 241 -9.92 -27.27 -6.21
C HIS A 241 -8.68 -27.39 -7.09
N SER A 242 -7.61 -27.92 -6.52
CA SER A 242 -6.33 -28.10 -7.20
C SER A 242 -6.09 -29.58 -7.47
N ASN A 243 -5.67 -29.92 -8.70
CA ASN A 243 -5.32 -31.29 -9.10
C ASN A 243 -4.32 -31.26 -10.27
N SER A 244 -3.74 -32.39 -10.55
CA SER A 244 -2.93 -32.63 -11.75
C SER A 244 -3.77 -33.36 -12.81
N TRP A 245 -4.62 -32.60 -13.53
CA TRP A 245 -5.54 -33.18 -14.54
C TRP A 245 -4.85 -33.53 -15.85
N PHE A 246 -3.80 -32.82 -16.23
CA PHE A 246 -3.07 -33.07 -17.47
C PHE A 246 -1.86 -33.96 -17.20
N ARG A 247 -1.92 -35.21 -17.64
CA ARG A 247 -0.92 -36.27 -17.33
C ARG A 247 0.51 -36.00 -17.81
N ASN A 248 0.73 -35.05 -18.71
CA ASN A 248 2.04 -34.72 -19.29
C ASN A 248 2.53 -33.33 -18.92
N GLY A 249 1.92 -32.67 -17.94
CA GLY A 249 2.27 -31.31 -17.53
C GLY A 249 3.00 -31.30 -16.21
N ASP A 250 4.17 -30.70 -16.18
CA ASP A 250 4.86 -30.35 -14.96
C ASP A 250 4.11 -29.19 -14.30
N GLY A 251 3.06 -29.47 -13.53
CA GLY A 251 2.33 -28.39 -12.88
C GLY A 251 1.00 -28.80 -12.27
N ILE A 252 0.52 -27.95 -11.40
CA ILE A 252 -0.77 -28.06 -10.73
C ILE A 252 -1.77 -27.16 -11.46
N GLN A 253 -2.98 -27.69 -11.67
CA GLN A 253 -4.09 -26.92 -12.19
C GLN A 253 -5.08 -26.67 -11.06
N THR A 254 -5.55 -25.44 -10.97
CA THR A 254 -6.53 -25.00 -9.97
C THR A 254 -7.76 -24.44 -10.68
N LEU A 255 -8.91 -25.04 -10.42
CA LEU A 255 -10.21 -24.47 -10.79
C LEU A 255 -10.77 -23.75 -9.57
N ALA A 256 -11.10 -22.48 -9.73
CA ALA A 256 -11.62 -21.70 -8.63
C ALA A 256 -12.73 -20.74 -9.06
N VAL A 257 -13.49 -20.28 -8.06
CA VAL A 257 -14.48 -19.23 -8.23
C VAL A 257 -14.45 -18.29 -7.02
N ASP A 258 -14.39 -16.99 -7.28
CA ASP A 258 -14.61 -15.93 -6.31
C ASP A 258 -16.01 -15.36 -6.49
N ILE A 259 -16.75 -15.22 -5.41
CA ILE A 259 -18.05 -14.56 -5.37
C ILE A 259 -17.96 -13.42 -4.35
N ASN A 260 -18.34 -12.22 -4.75
CA ASN A 260 -18.37 -11.05 -3.88
C ASN A 260 -19.77 -10.43 -3.94
N ALA A 261 -20.30 -10.00 -2.81
CA ALA A 261 -21.53 -9.24 -2.73
C ALA A 261 -21.32 -8.08 -1.76
N ASP A 262 -21.46 -6.86 -2.26
CA ASP A 262 -21.29 -5.63 -1.50
C ASP A 262 -22.65 -4.91 -1.44
N ILE A 263 -23.06 -4.49 -0.25
CA ILE A 263 -24.25 -3.69 0.01
C ILE A 263 -23.80 -2.44 0.74
N ASP A 264 -23.98 -1.32 0.13
CA ASP A 264 -23.61 -0.02 0.69
C ASP A 264 -24.85 0.86 0.86
N ASN A 265 -24.95 1.50 2.02
CA ASN A 265 -26.01 2.44 2.34
C ASN A 265 -25.41 3.72 2.90
N ILE A 266 -25.35 4.73 2.06
CA ILE A 266 -24.93 6.08 2.43
C ILE A 266 -26.07 7.08 2.26
N ASN A 267 -26.50 7.44 1.05
CA ASN A 267 -27.70 8.23 0.76
C ASN A 267 -28.73 7.40 0.01
N GLN A 268 -28.26 6.42 -0.69
CA GLN A 268 -29.01 5.42 -1.44
C GLN A 268 -28.40 4.04 -1.15
N THR A 269 -29.16 3.01 -1.41
CA THR A 269 -28.63 1.65 -1.27
C THR A 269 -28.04 1.21 -2.61
N LEU A 270 -26.73 0.99 -2.62
CA LEU A 270 -25.98 0.43 -3.74
C LEU A 270 -25.74 -1.06 -3.48
N PHE A 271 -25.92 -1.86 -4.50
CA PHE A 271 -25.72 -3.30 -4.43
C PHE A 271 -24.86 -3.76 -5.60
N LEU A 272 -23.78 -4.46 -5.31
CA LEU A 272 -22.85 -5.00 -6.29
C LEU A 272 -22.60 -6.48 -6.02
N ILE A 273 -22.89 -7.32 -7.01
CA ILE A 273 -22.49 -8.73 -6.99
C ILE A 273 -21.44 -8.95 -8.08
N ALA A 274 -20.40 -9.70 -7.76
CA ALA A 274 -19.38 -10.11 -8.72
C ALA A 274 -19.12 -11.61 -8.60
N ALA A 275 -18.93 -12.25 -9.73
CA ALA A 275 -18.47 -13.63 -9.83
C ALA A 275 -17.25 -13.70 -10.76
N ASN A 276 -16.20 -14.39 -10.30
CA ASN A 276 -14.94 -14.51 -11.02
C ASN A 276 -14.49 -15.98 -11.06
N PRO A 277 -15.01 -16.79 -11.98
CA PRO A 277 -14.48 -18.13 -12.23
C PRO A 277 -13.15 -18.06 -12.99
N TYR A 278 -12.20 -18.89 -12.60
CA TYR A 278 -10.90 -18.97 -13.27
C TYR A 278 -10.27 -20.35 -13.21
N LEU A 279 -9.31 -20.56 -14.10
CA LEU A 279 -8.43 -21.72 -14.16
C LEU A 279 -6.99 -21.23 -14.06
N ALA A 280 -6.24 -21.74 -13.08
CA ALA A 280 -4.83 -21.42 -12.90
C ALA A 280 -3.96 -22.65 -13.22
N PHE A 281 -2.76 -22.36 -13.74
CA PHE A 281 -1.74 -23.35 -14.09
C PHE A 281 -0.45 -22.92 -13.40
N ASP A 282 0.03 -23.74 -12.47
CA ASP A 282 1.28 -23.49 -11.75
C ASP A 282 2.34 -24.48 -12.23
N GLY A 283 3.30 -23.98 -13.00
CA GLY A 283 4.47 -24.70 -13.48
C GLY A 283 5.75 -24.30 -12.75
N GLU A 284 6.84 -24.98 -13.03
CA GLU A 284 8.15 -24.66 -12.49
C GLU A 284 8.64 -23.28 -12.94
N TYR A 285 8.40 -22.95 -14.23
CA TYR A 285 8.89 -21.73 -14.87
C TYR A 285 7.81 -20.70 -15.19
N TYR A 286 6.57 -21.01 -14.95
CA TYR A 286 5.44 -20.13 -15.28
C TYR A 286 4.27 -20.29 -14.32
N ASN A 287 3.48 -19.24 -14.24
CA ASN A 287 2.12 -19.25 -13.70
C ASN A 287 1.20 -18.62 -14.73
N LEU A 288 0.05 -19.22 -14.96
CA LEU A 288 -0.95 -18.71 -15.89
C LEU A 288 -2.33 -18.79 -15.23
N HIS A 289 -3.02 -17.66 -15.17
CA HIS A 289 -4.37 -17.53 -14.65
C HIS A 289 -5.29 -17.07 -15.79
N LEU A 290 -6.32 -17.82 -16.08
CA LEU A 290 -7.29 -17.57 -17.14
C LEU A 290 -8.69 -17.54 -16.54
N GLY A 291 -9.27 -16.39 -16.47
CA GLY A 291 -10.60 -16.19 -15.92
C GLY A 291 -11.35 -15.03 -16.58
N PHE A 292 -12.53 -14.81 -16.09
CA PHE A 292 -13.32 -13.64 -16.40
C PHE A 292 -14.14 -13.24 -15.17
N ARG A 293 -14.43 -11.97 -15.08
CA ARG A 293 -15.25 -11.39 -14.01
C ARG A 293 -16.55 -10.87 -14.57
N VAL A 294 -17.65 -11.19 -13.91
CA VAL A 294 -18.99 -10.68 -14.22
C VAL A 294 -19.48 -9.89 -13.02
N ASP A 295 -19.79 -8.61 -13.23
CA ASP A 295 -20.33 -7.72 -12.21
C ASP A 295 -21.80 -7.40 -12.55
N ALA A 296 -22.65 -7.42 -11.52
CA ALA A 296 -24.04 -6.98 -11.57
C ALA A 296 -24.28 -5.93 -10.50
N LYS A 297 -24.89 -4.80 -10.85
CA LYS A 297 -25.14 -3.66 -9.95
C LYS A 297 -26.60 -3.20 -10.01
N THR A 298 -27.11 -2.63 -8.91
CA THR A 298 -28.43 -1.98 -8.87
C THR A 298 -28.35 -0.50 -9.26
N ASN A 299 -29.50 0.12 -9.48
CA ASN A 299 -29.69 1.53 -9.84
C ASN A 299 -29.12 1.96 -11.20
N SER A 300 -28.90 1.02 -12.12
CA SER A 300 -28.46 1.35 -13.47
C SER A 300 -29.27 0.55 -14.49
N THR A 301 -29.58 1.17 -15.59
CA THR A 301 -30.20 0.51 -16.77
C THR A 301 -29.26 -0.52 -17.39
N ASN A 302 -27.98 -0.52 -17.02
CA ASN A 302 -26.96 -1.42 -17.52
C ASN A 302 -26.58 -2.44 -16.44
N LEU A 303 -26.75 -3.71 -16.76
CA LEU A 303 -26.10 -4.82 -16.06
C LEU A 303 -24.59 -4.53 -16.02
N GLY A 304 -23.98 -4.46 -14.83
CA GLY A 304 -22.57 -4.25 -14.55
C GLY A 304 -21.58 -4.35 -15.71
N GLY A 305 -20.74 -5.35 -15.72
CA GLY A 305 -19.74 -5.55 -16.77
C GLY A 305 -19.26 -6.99 -16.83
N ILE A 306 -18.68 -7.35 -17.97
CA ILE A 306 -17.91 -8.58 -18.14
C ILE A 306 -16.49 -8.14 -18.46
N TYR A 307 -15.53 -8.63 -17.65
CA TYR A 307 -14.14 -8.24 -17.75
C TYR A 307 -13.25 -9.48 -17.89
N PRO A 308 -12.17 -9.42 -18.67
CA PRO A 308 -11.15 -10.45 -18.61
C PRO A 308 -10.52 -10.48 -17.21
N ASP A 309 -10.03 -11.64 -16.80
CA ASP A 309 -9.14 -11.81 -15.65
C ASP A 309 -8.02 -12.78 -16.06
N ILE A 310 -7.04 -12.23 -16.78
CA ILE A 310 -5.95 -12.99 -17.37
C ILE A 310 -4.65 -12.48 -16.73
N LYS A 311 -3.86 -13.40 -16.15
CA LYS A 311 -2.56 -13.07 -15.55
C LYS A 311 -1.55 -14.13 -15.96
N GLY A 312 -0.32 -13.72 -16.16
CA GLY A 312 0.77 -14.64 -16.48
C GLY A 312 2.07 -14.17 -15.86
N SER A 313 2.86 -15.13 -15.39
CA SER A 313 4.22 -14.90 -14.90
C SER A 313 5.18 -15.90 -15.52
N LEU A 314 6.41 -15.44 -15.80
CA LEU A 314 7.52 -16.28 -16.24
C LEU A 314 8.67 -16.12 -15.25
N TYR A 315 9.12 -17.26 -14.72
CA TYR A 315 10.19 -17.34 -13.74
C TYR A 315 11.50 -17.70 -14.40
N LEU A 316 12.52 -16.90 -14.18
CA LEU A 316 13.87 -17.09 -14.71
C LEU A 316 14.88 -17.16 -13.58
N PHE A 317 16.06 -17.73 -13.85
CA PHE A 317 17.18 -17.80 -12.90
C PHE A 317 16.81 -18.37 -11.54
N ASN A 318 16.18 -19.55 -11.52
CA ASN A 318 15.68 -20.20 -10.31
C ASN A 318 14.71 -19.32 -9.49
N ARG A 319 13.78 -18.65 -10.20
CA ARG A 319 12.79 -17.72 -9.65
C ARG A 319 13.38 -16.44 -9.02
N ASN A 320 14.66 -16.13 -9.30
CA ASN A 320 15.24 -14.87 -8.90
C ASN A 320 14.77 -13.68 -9.76
N MET A 321 14.14 -13.97 -10.88
CA MET A 321 13.54 -12.97 -11.77
C MET A 321 12.18 -13.47 -12.25
N GLU A 322 11.17 -12.59 -12.16
CA GLU A 322 9.81 -12.85 -12.61
C GLU A 322 9.37 -11.73 -13.53
N PHE A 323 9.02 -12.08 -14.76
CA PHE A 323 8.26 -11.21 -15.64
C PHE A 323 6.78 -11.55 -15.47
N TYR A 324 5.95 -10.56 -15.25
CA TYR A 324 4.52 -10.74 -15.13
C TYR A 324 3.76 -9.78 -16.03
N SER A 325 2.56 -10.18 -16.41
CA SER A 325 1.59 -9.32 -17.09
C SER A 325 0.18 -9.76 -16.72
N GLY A 326 -0.73 -8.79 -16.69
CA GLY A 326 -2.13 -9.04 -16.39
C GLY A 326 -3.05 -8.12 -17.19
N LEU A 327 -4.25 -8.61 -17.45
CA LEU A 327 -5.34 -7.89 -18.09
C LEU A 327 -6.61 -8.16 -17.31
N GLY A 328 -7.26 -7.09 -16.83
CA GLY A 328 -8.46 -7.19 -16.01
C GLY A 328 -9.39 -6.00 -16.18
N GLY A 329 -10.38 -5.98 -15.33
CA GLY A 329 -11.31 -4.90 -15.14
C GLY A 329 -12.24 -5.21 -13.96
N LYS A 330 -12.91 -4.21 -13.41
CA LYS A 330 -13.85 -4.40 -12.29
C LYS A 330 -14.76 -3.20 -12.11
N THR A 331 -15.88 -3.43 -11.50
CA THR A 331 -16.70 -2.39 -10.88
C THR A 331 -16.48 -2.41 -9.37
N LYS A 332 -16.40 -1.26 -8.73
CA LYS A 332 -16.36 -1.10 -7.27
C LYS A 332 -17.32 0.02 -6.85
N ILE A 333 -17.75 0.01 -5.60
CA ILE A 333 -18.47 1.12 -4.97
C ILE A 333 -17.43 2.11 -4.44
N ASN A 334 -17.62 3.41 -4.71
CA ASN A 334 -16.83 4.48 -4.07
C ASN A 334 -17.33 4.66 -2.64
N THR A 335 -16.54 4.27 -1.66
CA THR A 335 -16.96 4.26 -0.25
C THR A 335 -16.55 5.55 0.47
N LEU A 336 -17.40 5.99 1.42
CA LEU A 336 -17.07 7.13 2.28
C LEU A 336 -15.78 6.91 3.06
N LYS A 337 -15.53 5.67 3.49
CA LYS A 337 -14.30 5.31 4.20
C LYS A 337 -13.06 5.59 3.35
N GLU A 338 -13.03 5.18 2.08
CA GLU A 338 -11.92 5.44 1.16
C GLU A 338 -11.74 6.95 0.95
N ILE A 339 -12.83 7.66 0.70
CA ILE A 339 -12.83 9.09 0.47
C ILE A 339 -12.32 9.87 1.69
N LEU A 340 -12.82 9.56 2.90
CA LEU A 340 -12.37 10.23 4.15
C LEU A 340 -10.92 9.90 4.50
N SER A 341 -10.43 8.71 4.13
CA SER A 341 -9.03 8.34 4.33
C SER A 341 -8.09 9.14 3.41
N GLU A 342 -8.55 9.50 2.22
CA GLU A 342 -7.79 10.34 1.28
C GLU A 342 -7.93 11.82 1.65
N ASN A 343 -9.17 12.31 1.79
CA ASN A 343 -9.45 13.71 2.15
C ASN A 343 -10.45 13.83 3.32
N PRO A 344 -9.99 14.06 4.55
CA PRO A 344 -10.88 14.21 5.70
C PRO A 344 -11.62 15.55 5.72
N PHE A 345 -11.35 16.46 4.79
CA PHE A 345 -11.90 17.81 4.73
C PHE A 345 -13.03 17.96 3.68
N ILE A 346 -13.59 16.87 3.17
CA ILE A 346 -14.73 16.91 2.25
C ILE A 346 -15.95 17.57 2.91
N ILE A 347 -16.89 18.04 2.11
CA ILE A 347 -18.18 18.56 2.62
C ILE A 347 -18.89 17.49 3.47
N SER A 348 -19.53 17.90 4.57
CA SER A 348 -20.18 16.96 5.49
C SER A 348 -21.60 16.57 5.13
N ASP A 349 -22.25 17.33 4.26
CA ASP A 349 -23.64 17.12 3.82
C ASP A 349 -23.68 17.11 2.29
N LEU A 350 -24.07 15.99 1.70
CA LEU A 350 -24.09 15.78 0.25
C LEU A 350 -25.42 16.16 -0.40
N LYS A 351 -26.19 17.08 0.15
CA LYS A 351 -27.57 17.30 -0.31
C LYS A 351 -27.73 17.67 -1.78
N GLU A 352 -26.67 18.11 -2.47
CA GLU A 352 -26.82 18.60 -3.84
C GLU A 352 -25.84 18.04 -4.89
N PHE A 353 -24.63 17.52 -4.55
CA PHE A 353 -23.56 17.38 -5.55
C PHE A 353 -22.83 16.04 -5.68
N ALA A 354 -22.96 15.09 -4.77
CA ALA A 354 -22.31 13.82 -4.95
C ALA A 354 -23.29 12.66 -4.82
N GLU A 355 -23.72 12.14 -5.92
CA GLU A 355 -24.21 10.78 -5.98
C GLU A 355 -22.99 9.86 -5.80
N PHE A 356 -22.90 9.18 -4.63
CA PHE A 356 -22.00 8.06 -4.50
C PHE A 356 -22.42 7.04 -5.55
N ASP A 357 -21.51 6.73 -6.45
CA ASP A 357 -21.76 5.84 -7.57
C ASP A 357 -20.61 4.83 -7.68
N TYR A 358 -20.74 3.94 -8.62
CA TYR A 358 -19.75 2.92 -8.91
C TYR A 358 -18.62 3.51 -9.74
N GLU A 359 -17.38 3.26 -9.31
CA GLU A 359 -16.21 3.39 -10.17
C GLU A 359 -16.09 2.14 -11.04
N LYS A 360 -15.95 2.31 -12.34
CA LYS A 360 -15.81 1.21 -13.29
C LYS A 360 -14.45 1.27 -13.96
N THR A 361 -13.58 0.33 -13.65
CA THR A 361 -12.35 0.10 -14.40
C THR A 361 -12.66 -0.79 -15.59
N ARG A 362 -12.80 -0.20 -16.78
CA ARG A 362 -13.10 -0.92 -18.03
C ARG A 362 -11.95 -1.80 -18.49
N LEU A 363 -10.73 -1.34 -18.26
CA LEU A 363 -9.48 -2.01 -18.58
C LEU A 363 -8.47 -1.75 -17.47
N ASP A 364 -7.84 -2.79 -16.97
CA ASP A 364 -6.68 -2.74 -16.09
C ASP A 364 -5.59 -3.62 -16.71
N PHE A 365 -4.65 -3.01 -17.40
CA PHE A 365 -3.48 -3.69 -17.92
C PHE A 365 -2.30 -3.42 -17.02
N ASN A 366 -1.57 -4.45 -16.64
CA ASN A 366 -0.33 -4.32 -15.88
C ASN A 366 0.74 -5.25 -16.45
N ALA A 367 2.00 -4.82 -16.37
CA ALA A 367 3.15 -5.64 -16.74
C ALA A 367 4.35 -5.18 -15.93
N GLY A 368 5.26 -6.09 -15.62
CA GLY A 368 6.43 -5.71 -14.85
C GLY A 368 7.45 -6.81 -14.67
N LEU A 369 8.46 -6.44 -13.91
CA LEU A 369 9.60 -7.27 -13.57
C LEU A 369 9.82 -7.22 -12.06
N ARG A 370 9.88 -8.38 -11.42
CA ARG A 370 10.37 -8.54 -10.04
C ARG A 370 11.70 -9.27 -10.08
N PHE A 371 12.65 -8.84 -9.27
CA PHE A 371 13.97 -9.45 -9.24
C PHE A 371 14.58 -9.47 -7.85
N LYS A 372 15.41 -10.48 -7.58
CA LYS A 372 16.22 -10.62 -6.39
C LYS A 372 17.63 -11.05 -6.78
N VAL A 373 18.64 -10.28 -6.39
CA VAL A 373 20.04 -10.54 -6.72
C VAL A 373 20.83 -10.74 -5.44
N LEU A 374 21.46 -11.91 -5.31
CA LEU A 374 22.39 -12.28 -4.21
C LEU A 374 21.83 -12.01 -2.79
N ASN A 375 20.53 -12.08 -2.58
CA ASN A 375 19.85 -11.75 -1.31
C ASN A 375 20.14 -10.34 -0.77
N LYS A 376 20.75 -9.47 -1.58
CA LYS A 376 21.12 -8.11 -1.21
C LYS A 376 20.31 -7.03 -1.91
N LEU A 377 19.98 -7.27 -3.16
CA LEU A 377 19.20 -6.35 -3.99
C LEU A 377 17.90 -7.04 -4.41
N GLY A 378 16.80 -6.46 -4.06
CA GLY A 378 15.48 -6.83 -4.57
C GLY A 378 14.81 -5.63 -5.19
N GLY A 379 13.96 -5.84 -6.17
CA GLY A 379 13.23 -4.74 -6.76
C GLY A 379 12.07 -5.19 -7.61
N HIS A 380 11.25 -4.21 -7.92
CA HIS A 380 10.07 -4.33 -8.74
C HIS A 380 10.00 -3.12 -9.68
N ILE A 381 9.75 -3.35 -10.95
CA ILE A 381 9.45 -2.33 -11.94
C ILE A 381 8.12 -2.71 -12.57
N GLY A 382 7.12 -1.87 -12.38
CA GLY A 382 5.76 -2.13 -12.85
C GLY A 382 5.22 -1.00 -13.72
N LEU A 383 4.52 -1.37 -14.76
CA LEU A 383 3.73 -0.49 -15.62
C LEU A 383 2.26 -0.86 -15.44
N LYS A 384 1.41 0.14 -15.31
CA LYS A 384 -0.04 -0.06 -15.22
C LYS A 384 -0.76 0.96 -16.09
N TYR A 385 -1.78 0.51 -16.81
CA TYR A 385 -2.65 1.37 -17.58
C TYR A 385 -4.09 1.00 -17.29
N LYS A 386 -4.87 2.00 -16.86
CA LYS A 386 -6.28 1.83 -16.52
C LYS A 386 -7.14 2.77 -17.35
N MET A 387 -8.33 2.31 -17.73
CA MET A 387 -9.44 3.11 -18.24
C MET A 387 -10.53 3.10 -17.18
N VAL A 388 -10.78 4.24 -16.56
CA VAL A 388 -11.65 4.35 -15.39
C VAL A 388 -12.79 5.32 -15.66
N ASP A 389 -14.03 4.88 -15.42
CA ASP A 389 -15.21 5.72 -15.40
C ASP A 389 -15.55 6.05 -13.94
N ASN A 390 -15.98 7.28 -13.68
CA ASN A 390 -16.38 7.80 -12.36
C ASN A 390 -15.24 7.73 -11.32
N HIS A 391 -14.02 8.10 -11.70
CA HIS A 391 -12.92 8.22 -10.75
C HIS A 391 -13.08 9.45 -9.84
N VAL A 392 -12.76 9.31 -8.56
CA VAL A 392 -12.95 10.35 -7.55
C VAL A 392 -11.84 11.40 -7.62
N PHE A 393 -12.24 12.66 -7.71
CA PHE A 393 -11.40 13.84 -7.56
C PHE A 393 -12.02 14.81 -6.56
N TYR A 394 -11.22 15.76 -6.08
CA TYR A 394 -11.64 16.75 -5.11
C TYR A 394 -11.46 18.15 -5.68
N VAL A 395 -12.41 19.02 -5.44
CA VAL A 395 -12.32 20.45 -5.78
C VAL A 395 -12.78 21.26 -4.57
N ARG A 396 -12.34 22.50 -4.45
CA ARG A 396 -12.76 23.33 -3.34
C ARG A 396 -14.23 23.68 -3.46
N SER A 397 -14.98 23.51 -2.37
CA SER A 397 -16.40 23.86 -2.34
C SER A 397 -16.63 25.35 -2.49
N GLU A 398 -17.66 25.75 -3.26
CA GLU A 398 -18.08 27.15 -3.36
C GLU A 398 -18.89 27.59 -2.14
N GLU A 399 -19.64 26.69 -1.54
CA GLU A 399 -20.46 26.99 -0.36
C GLU A 399 -19.63 27.20 0.90
N ARG A 400 -18.59 26.37 1.05
CA ARG A 400 -17.69 26.38 2.20
C ARG A 400 -16.25 26.24 1.73
N LEU A 401 -15.59 27.37 1.57
CA LEU A 401 -14.21 27.46 1.04
C LEU A 401 -13.16 26.64 1.82
N ASN A 402 -13.50 26.20 3.04
CA ASN A 402 -12.67 25.34 3.88
C ASN A 402 -13.02 23.85 3.77
N THR A 403 -13.85 23.47 2.81
CA THR A 403 -14.20 22.07 2.52
C THR A 403 -14.02 21.75 1.04
N PHE A 404 -14.13 20.49 0.70
CA PHE A 404 -13.92 19.99 -0.66
C PHE A 404 -15.15 19.22 -1.13
N ASP A 405 -15.57 19.51 -2.35
CA ASP A 405 -16.59 18.74 -3.04
C ASP A 405 -15.94 17.56 -3.74
N ILE A 406 -16.70 16.49 -3.88
CA ILE A 406 -16.30 15.27 -4.58
C ILE A 406 -16.83 15.39 -6.01
N ILE A 407 -15.98 15.22 -6.99
CA ILE A 407 -16.36 15.11 -8.39
C ILE A 407 -15.95 13.75 -8.95
N LEU A 408 -16.84 13.15 -9.74
CA LEU A 408 -16.60 11.91 -10.44
C LEU A 408 -16.28 12.22 -11.91
N ASN A 409 -15.14 11.79 -12.40
CA ASN A 409 -14.76 12.02 -13.79
C ASN A 409 -14.09 10.79 -14.41
N ASP A 410 -14.29 10.63 -15.71
CA ASP A 410 -13.69 9.57 -16.48
C ASP A 410 -12.24 9.92 -16.81
N CYS A 411 -11.33 8.97 -16.68
CA CYS A 411 -9.93 9.18 -16.98
C CYS A 411 -9.20 7.91 -17.41
N ASN A 412 -8.11 8.09 -18.16
CA ASN A 412 -7.13 7.06 -18.37
C ASN A 412 -5.93 7.33 -17.47
N ILE A 413 -5.48 6.31 -16.75
CA ILE A 413 -4.38 6.42 -15.80
C ILE A 413 -3.23 5.56 -16.27
N PHE A 414 -2.08 6.17 -16.54
CA PHE A 414 -0.82 5.47 -16.73
C PHE A 414 0.01 5.62 -15.46
N ASN A 415 0.49 4.50 -14.92
CA ASN A 415 1.37 4.47 -13.75
C ASN A 415 2.64 3.69 -14.06
N LEU A 416 3.79 4.26 -13.69
CA LEU A 416 5.09 3.58 -13.62
C LEU A 416 5.51 3.56 -12.15
N ASN A 417 5.70 2.37 -11.60
CA ASN A 417 6.18 2.17 -10.25
C ASN A 417 7.54 1.46 -10.24
N ILE A 418 8.47 1.94 -9.42
CA ILE A 418 9.79 1.35 -9.23
C ILE A 418 10.06 1.24 -7.74
N ASP A 419 10.19 0.00 -7.25
CA ASP A 419 10.57 -0.31 -5.87
C ASP A 419 11.95 -0.97 -5.87
N ILE A 420 12.84 -0.50 -5.01
CA ILE A 420 14.17 -1.06 -4.85
C ILE A 420 14.47 -1.22 -3.36
N HIS A 421 14.88 -2.42 -2.97
CA HIS A 421 15.36 -2.73 -1.65
C HIS A 421 16.82 -3.18 -1.74
N TYR A 422 17.70 -2.53 -0.99
CA TYR A 422 19.11 -2.83 -1.01
C TYR A 422 19.69 -2.99 0.38
N LYS A 423 20.25 -4.17 0.64
CA LYS A 423 20.98 -4.51 1.87
C LYS A 423 22.47 -4.46 1.56
N LEU A 424 23.10 -3.30 1.76
CA LEU A 424 24.53 -3.12 1.43
C LEU A 424 25.40 -4.00 2.32
N LYS A 425 25.11 -3.97 3.62
CA LYS A 425 25.68 -4.83 4.68
C LYS A 425 24.55 -5.18 5.63
N ASP A 426 24.82 -6.03 6.62
CA ASP A 426 23.84 -6.33 7.67
C ASP A 426 23.42 -5.06 8.44
N ASP A 427 24.32 -4.07 8.48
CA ASP A 427 24.14 -2.81 9.20
C ASP A 427 23.43 -1.72 8.37
N LEU A 428 23.35 -1.83 7.03
CA LEU A 428 22.76 -0.77 6.19
C LEU A 428 21.72 -1.34 5.24
N LYS A 429 20.47 -0.93 5.45
CA LYS A 429 19.31 -1.25 4.62
C LYS A 429 18.77 0.02 3.99
N LEU A 430 18.53 -0.01 2.69
CA LEU A 430 17.93 1.09 1.93
C LEU A 430 16.69 0.57 1.20
N ALA A 431 15.66 1.38 1.14
CA ALA A 431 14.46 1.14 0.33
C ALA A 431 14.09 2.43 -0.39
N ALA A 432 13.85 2.34 -1.69
CA ALA A 432 13.42 3.46 -2.51
C ALA A 432 12.17 3.05 -3.29
N ASN A 433 11.18 3.93 -3.31
CA ASN A 433 10.00 3.83 -4.15
C ASN A 433 9.88 5.07 -5.01
N PHE A 434 9.60 4.89 -6.29
CA PHE A 434 9.29 5.96 -7.24
C PHE A 434 8.00 5.62 -7.96
N SER A 435 7.07 6.56 -8.00
CA SER A 435 5.83 6.46 -8.76
C SER A 435 5.66 7.65 -9.69
N TYR A 436 5.33 7.37 -10.94
CA TYR A 436 4.92 8.37 -11.91
C TYR A 436 3.50 8.06 -12.37
N ASN A 437 2.60 9.03 -12.22
CA ASN A 437 1.20 8.92 -12.60
C ASN A 437 0.87 9.95 -13.67
N LYS A 438 0.30 9.51 -14.76
CA LYS A 438 -0.27 10.40 -15.77
C LYS A 438 -1.76 10.14 -15.89
N TYR A 439 -2.54 11.19 -15.70
CA TYR A 439 -3.99 11.18 -15.83
C TYR A 439 -4.36 11.88 -17.13
N ASP A 440 -4.96 11.16 -18.06
CA ASP A 440 -5.57 11.72 -19.26
C ASP A 440 -7.08 11.82 -18.99
N MET A 441 -7.56 13.01 -18.65
CA MET A 441 -8.96 13.27 -18.34
C MET A 441 -9.80 13.16 -19.60
N LEU A 442 -10.90 12.41 -19.52
CA LEU A 442 -11.84 12.23 -20.63
C LEU A 442 -13.01 13.18 -20.40
N TYR A 443 -13.36 13.93 -21.43
CA TYR A 443 -14.54 14.80 -21.39
C TYR A 443 -15.80 13.92 -21.39
N SER A 444 -16.41 13.74 -20.23
CA SER A 444 -17.70 13.09 -20.13
C SER A 444 -18.80 14.13 -20.36
N GLN A 445 -19.58 13.95 -21.41
CA GLN A 445 -20.85 14.67 -21.58
C GLN A 445 -21.93 14.10 -20.64
N GLY A 446 -21.52 13.70 -19.42
CA GLY A 446 -22.42 13.16 -18.41
C GLY A 446 -23.37 14.20 -17.84
N ASN A 447 -24.39 13.74 -17.15
CA ASN A 447 -25.42 14.56 -16.52
C ASN A 447 -24.93 15.44 -15.36
N ASP A 448 -23.63 15.48 -15.08
CA ASP A 448 -23.07 16.24 -13.97
C ASP A 448 -22.98 17.73 -14.37
N SER A 449 -23.90 18.52 -13.82
CA SER A 449 -24.02 19.96 -14.11
C SER A 449 -22.75 20.74 -13.74
N LEU A 450 -21.96 20.24 -12.79
CA LEU A 450 -20.69 20.83 -12.35
C LEU A 450 -19.60 20.66 -13.41
N ILE A 451 -19.43 19.44 -13.93
CA ILE A 451 -18.43 19.15 -14.96
C ILE A 451 -18.72 19.91 -16.24
N ASN A 452 -20.01 20.05 -16.60
CA ASN A 452 -20.42 20.80 -17.78
C ASN A 452 -20.23 22.32 -17.64
N ALA A 453 -20.11 22.83 -16.42
CA ALA A 453 -19.83 24.25 -16.15
C ALA A 453 -18.33 24.59 -16.21
N LEU A 454 -17.44 23.58 -16.19
CA LEU A 454 -16.01 23.80 -16.24
C LEU A 454 -15.54 24.11 -17.67
N GLU A 455 -14.72 25.13 -17.83
CA GLU A 455 -14.07 25.41 -19.11
C GLU A 455 -13.15 24.26 -19.54
N GLU A 456 -13.01 24.02 -20.84
CA GLU A 456 -12.22 22.91 -21.39
C GLU A 456 -10.78 22.83 -20.83
N ASN A 457 -10.14 23.99 -20.60
CA ASN A 457 -8.80 24.07 -20.03
C ASN A 457 -8.72 23.65 -18.54
N VAL A 458 -9.83 23.76 -17.83
CA VAL A 458 -9.95 23.42 -16.41
C VAL A 458 -10.18 21.93 -16.25
N ASN A 459 -10.94 21.30 -17.14
CA ASN A 459 -11.26 19.87 -17.10
C ASN A 459 -10.08 18.93 -17.35
N GLN A 460 -8.92 19.44 -17.78
CA GLN A 460 -7.75 18.60 -18.11
C GLN A 460 -6.85 18.29 -16.90
N LYS A 461 -7.15 18.79 -15.71
CA LYS A 461 -6.31 18.60 -14.52
C LYS A 461 -6.83 17.48 -13.63
N ALA A 462 -5.91 16.62 -13.18
CA ALA A 462 -6.19 15.67 -12.11
C ALA A 462 -6.07 16.39 -10.76
N TRP A 463 -7.19 16.81 -10.20
CA TRP A 463 -7.23 17.62 -8.99
C TRP A 463 -6.67 16.87 -7.79
N TYR A 464 -5.71 17.47 -7.08
CA TYR A 464 -5.00 16.93 -5.93
C TYR A 464 -4.23 15.61 -6.15
N LYS A 465 -4.12 15.14 -7.40
CA LYS A 465 -3.33 13.95 -7.74
C LYS A 465 -1.93 14.38 -8.22
N PRO A 466 -0.85 13.93 -7.56
CA PRO A 466 0.51 14.23 -8.00
C PRO A 466 0.91 13.39 -9.21
N GLU A 467 1.74 13.97 -10.10
CA GLU A 467 2.34 13.21 -11.20
C GLU A 467 3.54 12.37 -10.73
N PHE A 468 4.28 12.86 -9.73
CA PHE A 468 5.50 12.22 -9.23
C PHE A 468 5.44 12.05 -7.73
N GLU A 469 5.82 10.87 -7.30
CA GLU A 469 6.05 10.55 -5.90
C GLU A 469 7.37 9.81 -5.75
N PHE A 470 8.14 10.13 -4.73
CA PHE A 470 9.38 9.46 -4.42
C PHE A 470 9.54 9.32 -2.91
N THR A 471 9.88 8.13 -2.47
CA THR A 471 10.20 7.85 -1.07
C THR A 471 11.55 7.14 -1.00
N LEU A 472 12.42 7.61 -0.12
CA LEU A 472 13.67 6.93 0.22
C LEU A 472 13.70 6.69 1.72
N LYS A 473 13.95 5.46 2.13
CA LYS A 473 14.14 5.07 3.54
C LYS A 473 15.50 4.42 3.69
N GLY A 474 16.20 4.76 4.75
CA GLY A 474 17.48 4.16 5.11
C GLY A 474 17.51 3.86 6.61
N VAL A 475 18.04 2.69 6.97
CA VAL A 475 18.32 2.33 8.36
C VAL A 475 19.77 1.90 8.44
N TYR A 476 20.52 2.50 9.35
CA TYR A 476 21.91 2.22 9.60
C TYR A 476 22.12 1.85 11.06
N LYS A 477 22.53 0.60 11.31
CA LYS A 477 22.92 0.12 12.63
C LYS A 477 24.40 0.41 12.82
N LEU A 478 24.72 1.43 13.64
CA LEU A 478 26.10 1.77 13.93
C LEU A 478 26.78 0.70 14.82
N ASN A 479 26.04 0.20 15.80
CA ASN A 479 26.41 -0.89 16.70
C ASN A 479 25.13 -1.45 17.36
N GLU A 480 25.27 -2.31 18.36
CA GLU A 480 24.13 -2.91 19.09
C GLU A 480 23.27 -1.87 19.83
N GLN A 481 23.83 -0.70 20.15
CA GLN A 481 23.17 0.33 20.94
C GLN A 481 22.55 1.44 20.08
N TRP A 482 23.09 1.73 18.90
CA TRP A 482 22.69 2.90 18.13
C TRP A 482 22.20 2.53 16.73
N ASP A 483 20.94 2.88 16.45
CA ASP A 483 20.32 2.78 15.15
C ASP A 483 19.96 4.18 14.65
N PHE A 484 20.29 4.47 13.40
CA PHE A 484 19.93 5.72 12.73
C PHE A 484 18.97 5.41 11.57
N SER A 485 17.98 6.26 11.40
CA SER A 485 17.07 6.17 10.27
C SER A 485 16.92 7.49 9.54
N VAL A 486 16.72 7.42 8.25
CA VAL A 486 16.36 8.54 7.40
C VAL A 486 15.17 8.14 6.55
N ALA A 487 14.21 9.04 6.41
CA ALA A 487 13.16 8.91 5.42
C ALA A 487 12.98 10.24 4.70
N THR A 488 12.85 10.16 3.39
CA THR A 488 12.59 11.32 2.53
C THR A 488 11.34 11.04 1.73
N TYR A 489 10.41 11.98 1.73
CA TYR A 489 9.22 11.95 0.91
C TYR A 489 9.21 13.18 0.01
N PHE A 490 9.02 12.94 -1.28
CA PHE A 490 8.85 13.96 -2.29
C PHE A 490 7.56 13.68 -3.06
N GLU A 491 6.73 14.72 -3.22
CA GLU A 491 5.55 14.69 -4.05
C GLU A 491 5.56 15.91 -4.97
N GLY A 492 5.25 15.67 -6.24
CA GLY A 492 5.25 16.70 -7.27
C GLY A 492 4.16 17.75 -7.06
N LYS A 493 4.06 18.65 -8.03
CA LYS A 493 3.02 19.67 -8.04
C LYS A 493 1.65 19.04 -8.13
N ARG A 494 0.69 19.66 -7.44
CA ARG A 494 -0.74 19.35 -7.52
C ARG A 494 -1.50 20.60 -7.86
N TYR A 495 -2.72 20.41 -8.28
CA TYR A 495 -3.59 21.51 -8.68
C TYR A 495 -4.86 21.53 -7.83
N ASP A 496 -5.26 22.71 -7.39
CA ASP A 496 -6.51 23.02 -6.71
C ASP A 496 -7.42 23.82 -7.64
N LEU A 497 -8.69 23.56 -7.59
CA LEU A 497 -9.70 24.33 -8.29
C LEU A 497 -10.56 25.10 -7.27
N SER A 498 -10.65 26.40 -7.43
CA SER A 498 -11.55 27.26 -6.67
C SER A 498 -12.55 27.98 -7.57
N ASN A 499 -13.76 28.17 -7.06
CA ASN A 499 -14.86 28.80 -7.78
C ASN A 499 -15.07 28.20 -9.18
N TYR A 500 -14.84 26.88 -9.30
CA TYR A 500 -14.93 26.10 -10.53
C TYR A 500 -14.24 26.71 -11.78
N SER A 501 -13.40 27.71 -11.60
CA SER A 501 -12.75 28.41 -12.71
C SER A 501 -11.29 28.80 -12.45
N ILE A 502 -10.89 28.95 -11.19
CA ILE A 502 -9.55 29.42 -10.83
C ILE A 502 -8.67 28.22 -10.48
N VAL A 503 -7.65 27.95 -11.31
CA VAL A 503 -6.67 26.91 -11.10
C VAL A 503 -5.51 27.46 -10.25
N ASN A 504 -5.29 26.87 -9.08
CA ASN A 504 -4.16 27.18 -8.22
C ASN A 504 -3.15 26.04 -8.25
N GLU A 505 -1.86 26.34 -8.31
CA GLU A 505 -0.78 25.37 -8.20
C GLU A 505 -0.35 25.24 -6.74
N LEU A 506 -0.41 24.03 -6.19
CA LEU A 506 0.13 23.70 -4.89
C LEU A 506 1.62 23.33 -5.02
N LYS A 507 2.43 23.88 -4.11
CA LYS A 507 3.87 23.61 -4.09
C LYS A 507 4.17 22.12 -3.89
N PRO A 508 5.27 21.61 -4.46
CA PRO A 508 5.73 20.26 -4.20
C PRO A 508 5.93 20.03 -2.70
N ILE A 509 5.67 18.80 -2.26
CA ILE A 509 5.98 18.36 -0.91
C ILE A 509 7.41 17.83 -0.88
N VAL A 510 8.18 18.30 0.08
CA VAL A 510 9.48 17.74 0.42
C VAL A 510 9.53 17.59 1.93
N ASP A 511 9.56 16.37 2.41
CA ASP A 511 9.65 16.04 3.83
C ASP A 511 10.87 15.14 4.06
N ILE A 512 11.76 15.57 4.96
CA ILE A 512 12.93 14.78 5.37
C ILE A 512 12.79 14.51 6.86
N GLN A 513 12.88 13.25 7.23
CA GLN A 513 12.78 12.80 8.61
C GLN A 513 14.06 12.07 9.00
N LEU A 514 14.50 12.31 10.22
CA LEU A 514 15.65 11.65 10.82
C LEU A 514 15.22 10.99 12.11
N GLY A 515 15.71 9.78 12.35
CA GLY A 515 15.48 9.03 13.58
C GLY A 515 16.81 8.56 14.17
N CYS A 516 16.85 8.50 15.49
CA CYS A 516 17.94 7.94 16.26
C CYS A 516 17.35 7.13 17.40
N ASP A 517 17.66 5.84 17.47
CA ASP A 517 17.28 4.94 18.54
C ASP A 517 18.53 4.57 19.36
N TYR A 518 18.44 4.72 20.69
CA TYR A 518 19.41 4.24 21.64
C TYR A 518 18.86 3.02 22.38
N ASN A 519 19.36 1.85 22.05
CA ASN A 519 18.99 0.57 22.66
C ASN A 519 19.77 0.40 23.98
N MET A 520 19.11 0.67 25.11
CA MET A 520 19.70 0.49 26.43
C MET A 520 19.91 -0.99 26.76
N ASN A 521 18.97 -1.83 26.36
CA ASN A 521 19.00 -3.28 26.42
C ASN A 521 18.04 -3.86 25.38
N GLU A 522 17.86 -5.18 25.34
CA GLU A 522 16.99 -5.88 24.40
C GLU A 522 15.52 -5.42 24.49
N ASN A 523 15.09 -4.95 25.64
CA ASN A 523 13.68 -4.61 25.92
C ASN A 523 13.39 -3.11 25.88
N LEU A 524 14.37 -2.25 26.24
CA LEU A 524 14.17 -0.80 26.40
C LEU A 524 15.06 -0.01 25.45
N SER A 525 14.45 0.82 24.63
CA SER A 525 15.14 1.81 23.81
C SER A 525 14.54 3.20 23.95
N PHE A 526 15.37 4.20 23.85
CA PHE A 526 14.98 5.61 23.77
C PHE A 526 15.11 6.07 22.34
N TYR A 527 14.22 6.93 21.89
CA TYR A 527 14.26 7.44 20.54
C TYR A 527 14.16 8.96 20.47
N CYS A 528 14.73 9.50 19.42
CA CYS A 528 14.56 10.89 19.00
C CYS A 528 14.24 10.88 17.50
N GLU A 529 13.13 11.51 17.12
CA GLU A 529 12.70 11.65 15.74
C GLU A 529 12.55 13.13 15.39
N ILE A 530 13.08 13.53 14.25
CA ILE A 530 12.88 14.85 13.66
C ILE A 530 12.05 14.67 12.41
N LYS A 531 10.90 15.31 12.32
CA LYS A 531 10.03 15.35 11.16
C LYS A 531 10.14 16.70 10.48
N ASN A 532 10.04 16.70 9.14
CA ASN A 532 10.15 17.89 8.31
C ASN A 532 11.41 18.75 8.66
N LEU A 533 12.57 18.12 8.58
CA LEU A 533 13.87 18.69 8.93
C LEU A 533 14.12 20.05 8.26
N ILE A 534 13.70 20.20 7.01
CA ILE A 534 13.89 21.44 6.23
C ILE A 534 12.83 22.51 6.51
N ASN A 535 11.89 22.23 7.42
CA ASN A 535 10.77 23.13 7.78
C ASN A 535 9.96 23.59 6.55
N ASN A 536 9.72 22.70 5.60
CA ASN A 536 8.92 22.99 4.42
C ASN A 536 7.44 23.13 4.80
N LYS A 537 6.86 24.30 4.55
CA LYS A 537 5.44 24.57 4.77
C LYS A 537 4.67 24.26 3.50
N TYR A 538 4.43 23.00 3.25
CA TYR A 538 3.59 22.56 2.16
C TYR A 538 2.12 22.43 2.61
N GLN A 539 1.20 22.45 1.67
CA GLN A 539 -0.20 22.18 1.90
C GLN A 539 -0.58 20.85 1.26
N MET A 540 -1.16 19.94 2.04
CA MET A 540 -1.73 18.71 1.49
C MET A 540 -2.97 19.04 0.69
N TYR A 541 -3.85 19.79 1.28
CA TYR A 541 -5.02 20.42 0.67
C TYR A 541 -4.92 21.93 0.85
N TYR A 542 -5.48 22.70 -0.07
CA TYR A 542 -5.45 24.15 0.02
C TYR A 542 -6.04 24.62 1.35
N GLY A 543 -5.28 25.45 2.08
CA GLY A 543 -5.67 25.92 3.42
C GLY A 543 -5.30 24.98 4.57
N TYR A 544 -4.73 23.80 4.29
CA TYR A 544 -4.32 22.81 5.30
C TYR A 544 -2.82 22.56 5.23
N PRO A 545 -2.01 23.42 5.85
CA PRO A 545 -0.56 23.33 5.79
C PRO A 545 0.01 22.25 6.71
N SER A 546 1.21 21.78 6.38
CA SER A 546 2.02 20.93 7.27
C SER A 546 2.46 21.68 8.50
N TYR A 547 2.74 20.95 9.61
CA TYR A 547 3.20 21.55 10.89
C TYR A 547 4.63 22.11 10.84
N GLY A 548 5.35 21.92 9.73
CA GLY A 548 6.76 22.30 9.63
C GLY A 548 7.65 21.42 10.49
N PHE A 549 8.77 21.96 10.96
CA PHE A 549 9.73 21.24 11.79
C PHE A 549 9.12 20.77 13.11
N GLN A 550 9.24 19.48 13.41
CA GLN A 550 8.83 18.86 14.67
C GLN A 550 9.89 17.90 15.18
N THR A 551 10.05 17.84 16.50
CA THR A 551 10.91 16.87 17.18
C THR A 551 10.07 16.06 18.15
N PHE A 552 10.28 14.76 18.15
CA PHE A 552 9.67 13.81 19.07
C PHE A 552 10.77 13.09 19.86
N VAL A 553 10.54 12.89 21.14
CA VAL A 553 11.39 12.07 22.01
C VAL A 553 10.52 11.12 22.81
N GLY A 554 11.06 9.96 23.11
CA GLY A 554 10.29 8.97 23.85
C GLY A 554 11.06 7.68 24.09
N PHE A 555 10.33 6.67 24.47
CA PHE A 555 10.88 5.33 24.66
C PHE A 555 10.00 4.26 24.02
N LYS A 556 10.63 3.14 23.74
CA LYS A 556 10.01 1.89 23.24
C LYS A 556 10.36 0.79 24.24
N TYR A 557 9.36 0.07 24.71
CA TYR A 557 9.55 -1.04 25.63
C TYR A 557 8.91 -2.30 25.08
N ARG A 558 9.70 -3.35 24.94
CA ARG A 558 9.29 -4.68 24.49
C ARG A 558 9.11 -5.56 25.72
N PHE A 559 8.01 -6.26 25.78
CA PHE A 559 7.72 -7.19 26.87
C PHE A 559 7.30 -8.55 26.32
N LEU A 560 7.53 -9.60 27.10
CA LEU A 560 7.22 -10.98 26.75
C LEU A 560 5.73 -11.28 26.84
#